data_806652f8f5d89f30bea8482ced5aa31e
#
_entry.id   806652f8f5d89f30bea8482ced5aa31e
#
_cell.length_a   1.000
_cell.length_b   1.000
_cell.length_c   1.000
_cell.angle_alpha   90.00
_cell.angle_beta   90.00
_cell.angle_gamma   90.00
#
_symmetry.space_group_name_H-M   'P 1'
#
loop_
_entity.id
_entity.type
_entity.pdbx_description
1 polymer ?
#
loop_
_entity_poly.entity_id
_entity_poly.type
_entity_poly.pdbx_seq_one_letter_code
_entity_poly.pdbx_strand_id
1 'polypeptide(L)'
;LEGRGEVLRADSCRVDFGGKGFNVSRQLRAVGVDSVALGLVGGRAGQMLEEGLRSLGIRSEFVWIQGETRTNTSIVTHRLDHHIKVNEPGAPMTDADAKRLMETIERSLAPGDWWVLSGSLPPGAPEDIYARIIERVQAAGAYALLDTSGRALARGLEARPDLVKPNAFEAGQV
;
A
#
# COMPACT_ATOMS: atom_id res chain seq x y z
N LEU A 1 -22.57 -3.33 17.63
CA LEU A 1 -22.22 -2.57 18.85
C LEU A 1 -23.41 -1.72 19.26
N GLU A 2 -24.38 -2.32 19.97
CA GLU A 2 -25.59 -1.61 20.44
C GLU A 2 -25.42 -0.99 21.83
N GLY A 3 -24.30 -1.14 22.50
CA GLY A 3 -24.06 -0.61 23.85
C GLY A 3 -23.57 0.84 23.81
N ARG A 4 -24.47 1.81 23.86
CA ARG A 4 -24.11 3.21 24.13
C ARG A 4 -23.55 3.31 25.55
N GLY A 5 -22.25 3.55 25.67
CA GLY A 5 -21.59 3.79 26.96
C GLY A 5 -21.03 2.55 27.65
N GLU A 6 -21.10 1.37 27.07
CA GLU A 6 -20.45 0.18 27.61
C GLU A 6 -18.97 0.09 27.20
N VAL A 7 -18.13 -0.29 28.15
CA VAL A 7 -16.72 -0.56 27.90
C VAL A 7 -16.57 -2.00 27.43
N LEU A 8 -16.20 -2.15 26.16
CA LEU A 8 -15.85 -3.46 25.60
C LEU A 8 -14.40 -3.81 25.94
N ARG A 9 -14.17 -5.03 26.39
CA ARG A 9 -12.82 -5.57 26.64
C ARG A 9 -12.51 -6.62 25.59
N ALA A 10 -11.35 -6.49 24.95
CA ALA A 10 -10.86 -7.47 24.00
C ALA A 10 -10.22 -8.65 24.73
N ASP A 11 -10.51 -9.86 24.27
CA ASP A 11 -9.88 -11.08 24.79
C ASP A 11 -8.44 -11.24 24.28
N SER A 12 -8.14 -10.68 23.13
CA SER A 12 -6.81 -10.70 22.51
C SER A 12 -6.60 -9.49 21.60
N CYS A 13 -5.33 -9.14 21.41
CA CYS A 13 -4.92 -8.13 20.45
C CYS A 13 -3.71 -8.66 19.67
N ARG A 14 -3.72 -8.47 18.35
CA ARG A 14 -2.62 -8.82 17.47
C ARG A 14 -2.29 -7.62 16.59
N VAL A 15 -0.99 -7.37 16.40
CA VAL A 15 -0.49 -6.39 15.45
C VAL A 15 0.11 -7.14 14.26
N ASP A 16 -0.39 -6.84 13.07
CA ASP A 16 0.12 -7.39 11.82
C ASP A 16 0.65 -6.26 10.94
N PHE A 17 1.76 -6.52 10.26
CA PHE A 17 2.29 -5.60 9.25
C PHE A 17 1.47 -5.77 7.98
N GLY A 18 0.82 -4.70 7.53
CA GLY A 18 -0.15 -4.76 6.45
C GLY A 18 0.08 -3.68 5.39
N GLY A 19 -0.69 -3.83 4.34
CA GLY A 19 -0.69 -2.99 3.14
C GLY A 19 -0.73 -3.88 1.91
N LYS A 20 -1.53 -3.53 0.90
CA LYS A 20 -1.71 -4.39 -0.28
C LYS A 20 -0.35 -4.75 -0.92
N GLY A 21 0.52 -3.77 -1.19
CA GLY A 21 1.86 -4.01 -1.77
C GLY A 21 2.76 -4.88 -0.89
N PHE A 22 2.77 -4.65 0.43
CA PHE A 22 3.59 -5.46 1.35
C PHE A 22 3.07 -6.89 1.46
N ASN A 23 1.77 -7.11 1.36
CA ASN A 23 1.20 -8.45 1.30
C ASN A 23 1.64 -9.18 0.02
N VAL A 24 1.80 -8.50 -1.11
CA VAL A 24 2.39 -9.09 -2.33
C VAL A 24 3.81 -9.57 -2.05
N SER A 25 4.68 -8.72 -1.48
CA SER A 25 6.05 -9.11 -1.14
C SER A 25 6.11 -10.29 -0.18
N ARG A 26 5.21 -10.35 0.82
CA ARG A 26 5.11 -11.50 1.73
C ARG A 26 4.73 -12.79 1.01
N GLN A 27 3.77 -12.73 0.07
CA GLN A 27 3.37 -13.91 -0.71
C GLN A 27 4.47 -14.35 -1.67
N LEU A 28 5.13 -13.43 -2.36
CA LEU A 28 6.28 -13.74 -3.20
C LEU A 28 7.38 -14.43 -2.41
N ARG A 29 7.71 -13.90 -1.22
CA ARG A 29 8.70 -14.52 -0.34
C ARG A 29 8.30 -15.94 0.10
N ALA A 30 7.01 -16.18 0.37
CA ALA A 30 6.51 -17.50 0.76
C ALA A 30 6.65 -18.55 -0.35
N VAL A 31 6.66 -18.13 -1.63
CA VAL A 31 6.89 -19.01 -2.78
C VAL A 31 8.33 -18.95 -3.32
N GLY A 32 9.25 -18.36 -2.56
CA GLY A 32 10.68 -18.33 -2.89
C GLY A 32 11.09 -17.26 -3.92
N VAL A 33 10.23 -16.27 -4.19
CA VAL A 33 10.53 -15.15 -5.10
C VAL A 33 10.91 -13.92 -4.28
N ASP A 34 12.07 -13.35 -4.60
CA ASP A 34 12.54 -12.11 -3.96
C ASP A 34 11.82 -10.88 -4.55
N SER A 35 11.63 -9.88 -3.68
CA SER A 35 11.07 -8.59 -4.07
C SER A 35 11.64 -7.47 -3.21
N VAL A 36 11.46 -6.23 -3.67
CA VAL A 36 11.74 -5.02 -2.89
C VAL A 36 10.42 -4.33 -2.57
N ALA A 37 10.16 -4.12 -1.28
CA ALA A 37 9.01 -3.36 -0.83
C ALA A 37 9.35 -1.86 -0.84
N LEU A 38 8.60 -1.08 -1.59
CA LEU A 38 8.80 0.36 -1.73
C LEU A 38 7.52 1.10 -1.34
N GLY A 39 7.65 2.27 -0.75
CA GLY A 39 6.49 3.07 -0.35
C GLY A 39 6.86 4.20 0.60
N LEU A 40 5.83 4.90 1.07
CA LEU A 40 5.96 5.97 2.04
C LEU A 40 5.74 5.43 3.45
N VAL A 41 6.65 5.73 4.35
CA VAL A 41 6.54 5.36 5.76
C VAL A 41 6.93 6.53 6.66
N GLY A 42 6.44 6.54 7.89
CA GLY A 42 6.78 7.57 8.86
C GLY A 42 6.56 7.09 10.29
N GLY A 43 7.25 7.72 11.22
CA GLY A 43 7.12 7.51 12.65
C GLY A 43 7.43 6.09 13.12
N ARG A 44 6.91 5.77 14.30
CA ARG A 44 7.16 4.48 14.95
C ARG A 44 6.49 3.31 14.19
N ALA A 45 5.29 3.53 13.67
CA ALA A 45 4.60 2.50 12.90
C ALA A 45 5.37 2.15 11.62
N GLY A 46 6.01 3.14 10.97
CA GLY A 46 6.90 2.92 9.83
C GLY A 46 8.12 2.08 10.20
N GLN A 47 8.77 2.36 11.36
CA GLN A 47 9.90 1.57 11.85
C GLN A 47 9.50 0.11 12.12
N MET A 48 8.38 -0.10 12.80
CA MET A 48 7.86 -1.45 13.06
C MET A 48 7.57 -2.22 11.77
N LEU A 49 7.03 -1.54 10.74
CA LEU A 49 6.78 -2.15 9.43
C LEU A 49 8.08 -2.57 8.76
N GLU A 50 9.09 -1.70 8.74
CA GLU A 50 10.41 -2.00 8.16
C GLU A 50 11.10 -3.17 8.86
N GLU A 51 11.08 -3.18 10.20
CA GLU A 51 11.62 -4.28 11.02
C GLU A 51 10.87 -5.59 10.75
N GLY A 52 9.54 -5.52 10.64
CA GLY A 52 8.71 -6.68 10.30
C GLY A 52 9.03 -7.27 8.94
N LEU A 53 9.19 -6.46 7.91
CA LEU A 53 9.59 -6.92 6.57
C LEU A 53 11.01 -7.50 6.57
N ARG A 54 11.93 -6.83 7.27
CA ARG A 54 13.31 -7.32 7.42
C ARG A 54 13.38 -8.68 8.10
N SER A 55 12.56 -8.91 9.13
CA SER A 55 12.49 -10.21 9.84
C SER A 55 12.02 -11.35 8.95
N LEU A 56 11.26 -11.03 7.87
CA LEU A 56 10.83 -11.97 6.85
C LEU A 56 11.83 -12.11 5.69
N GLY A 57 12.97 -11.43 5.75
CA GLY A 57 13.97 -11.42 4.68
C GLY A 57 13.52 -10.64 3.44
N ILE A 58 12.59 -9.71 3.58
CA ILE A 58 12.11 -8.83 2.50
C ILE A 58 12.90 -7.53 2.56
N ARG A 59 13.54 -7.17 1.45
CA ARG A 59 14.21 -5.87 1.31
C ARG A 59 13.19 -4.74 1.19
N SER A 60 13.52 -3.57 1.75
CA SER A 60 12.68 -2.38 1.66
C SER A 60 13.50 -1.16 1.22
N GLU A 61 12.90 -0.32 0.39
CA GLU A 61 13.41 0.98 -0.02
C GLU A 61 12.34 2.04 0.25
N PHE A 62 12.21 2.42 1.52
CA PHE A 62 11.18 3.35 1.95
C PHE A 62 11.60 4.81 1.82
N VAL A 63 10.65 5.63 1.40
CA VAL A 63 10.74 7.08 1.52
C VAL A 63 10.12 7.49 2.85
N TRP A 64 10.95 7.95 3.77
CA TRP A 64 10.52 8.42 5.08
C TRP A 64 9.91 9.81 5.00
N ILE A 65 8.67 9.95 5.50
CA ILE A 65 7.92 11.20 5.51
C ILE A 65 7.63 11.64 6.93
N GLN A 66 7.22 12.90 7.10
CA GLN A 66 6.76 13.39 8.40
C GLN A 66 5.40 12.80 8.76
N GLY A 67 5.19 12.52 10.06
CA GLY A 67 3.98 11.92 10.60
C GLY A 67 4.09 10.40 10.75
N GLU A 68 2.96 9.75 11.01
CA GLU A 68 2.89 8.31 11.29
C GLU A 68 2.36 7.53 10.09
N THR A 69 2.95 6.38 9.84
CA THR A 69 2.32 5.37 8.98
C THR A 69 0.98 4.97 9.60
N ARG A 70 -0.08 4.96 8.81
CA ARG A 70 -1.43 4.67 9.29
C ARG A 70 -1.54 3.30 9.93
N THR A 71 -2.33 3.24 10.99
CA THR A 71 -2.75 2.00 11.63
C THR A 71 -4.22 1.75 11.30
N ASN A 72 -4.54 0.58 10.78
CA ASN A 72 -5.91 0.16 10.55
C ASN A 72 -6.32 -0.79 11.68
N THR A 73 -7.41 -0.47 12.37
CA THR A 73 -7.95 -1.29 13.45
C THR A 73 -9.08 -2.16 12.94
N SER A 74 -9.01 -3.46 13.23
CA SER A 74 -10.08 -4.40 12.94
C SER A 74 -10.58 -5.00 14.25
N ILE A 75 -11.83 -4.78 14.58
CA ILE A 75 -12.50 -5.36 15.73
C ILE A 75 -13.36 -6.51 15.23
N VAL A 76 -13.04 -7.73 15.66
CA VAL A 76 -13.76 -8.94 15.29
C VAL A 76 -14.51 -9.44 16.51
N THR A 77 -15.80 -9.71 16.36
CA THR A 77 -16.63 -10.28 17.43
C THR A 77 -17.02 -11.71 17.07
N HIS A 78 -16.83 -12.64 17.99
CA HIS A 78 -17.21 -14.05 17.80
C HIS A 78 -18.73 -14.29 17.81
N ARG A 79 -19.51 -13.34 18.32
CA ARG A 79 -20.96 -13.51 18.50
C ARG A 79 -21.83 -13.05 17.35
N LEU A 80 -21.33 -12.23 16.43
CA LEU A 80 -22.17 -11.51 15.48
C LEU A 80 -21.64 -11.57 14.05
N ASP A 81 -20.87 -12.39 13.60
CA ASP A 81 -20.36 -12.42 12.19
C ASP A 81 -20.05 -11.00 11.62
N HIS A 82 -19.90 -10.03 12.53
CA HIS A 82 -19.64 -8.63 12.21
C HIS A 82 -18.21 -8.27 12.59
N HIS A 83 -17.57 -7.58 11.68
CA HIS A 83 -16.28 -6.96 11.95
C HIS A 83 -16.37 -5.46 11.64
N ILE A 84 -15.78 -4.65 12.51
CA ILE A 84 -15.64 -3.22 12.31
C ILE A 84 -14.21 -2.97 11.88
N LYS A 85 -14.07 -2.26 10.75
CA LYS A 85 -12.76 -1.79 10.28
C LYS A 85 -12.72 -0.27 10.38
N VAL A 86 -11.72 0.23 11.09
CA VAL A 86 -11.43 1.65 11.17
C VAL A 86 -10.08 1.87 10.48
N ASN A 87 -10.12 2.56 9.35
CA ASN A 87 -8.94 2.86 8.56
C ASN A 87 -8.54 4.32 8.79
N GLU A 88 -7.32 4.54 9.28
CA GLU A 88 -6.75 5.88 9.37
C GLU A 88 -6.39 6.41 7.97
N PRO A 89 -6.46 7.73 7.76
CA PRO A 89 -6.06 8.34 6.48
C PRO A 89 -4.55 8.25 6.24
N GLY A 90 -3.75 8.22 7.31
CA GLY A 90 -2.30 8.28 7.27
C GLY A 90 -1.75 9.70 7.20
N ALA A 91 -0.44 9.82 7.24
CA ALA A 91 0.25 11.10 7.12
C ALA A 91 0.08 11.68 5.69
N PRO A 92 -0.10 12.99 5.56
CA PRO A 92 -0.20 13.63 4.25
C PRO A 92 1.14 13.58 3.50
N MET A 93 1.06 13.41 2.19
CA MET A 93 2.18 13.46 1.28
C MET A 93 2.39 14.90 0.80
N THR A 94 3.63 15.37 0.83
CA THR A 94 4.02 16.67 0.25
C THR A 94 4.56 16.49 -1.18
N ASP A 95 4.66 17.59 -1.94
CA ASP A 95 5.30 17.56 -3.26
C ASP A 95 6.77 17.09 -3.19
N ALA A 96 7.47 17.44 -2.11
CA ALA A 96 8.84 16.98 -1.88
C ALA A 96 8.89 15.46 -1.63
N ASP A 97 7.90 14.90 -0.96
CA ASP A 97 7.78 13.46 -0.75
C ASP A 97 7.47 12.75 -2.06
N ALA A 98 6.57 13.31 -2.88
CA ALA A 98 6.25 12.80 -4.21
C ALA A 98 7.51 12.75 -5.10
N LYS A 99 8.29 13.83 -5.08
CA LYS A 99 9.56 13.90 -5.82
C LYS A 99 10.53 12.81 -5.35
N ARG A 100 10.76 12.67 -4.04
CA ARG A 100 11.63 11.65 -3.46
C ARG A 100 11.17 10.23 -3.81
N LEU A 101 9.86 10.00 -3.81
CA LEU A 101 9.28 8.73 -4.23
C LEU A 101 9.63 8.41 -5.67
N MET A 102 9.41 9.36 -6.59
CA MET A 102 9.74 9.18 -8.00
C MET A 102 11.24 8.94 -8.22
N GLU A 103 12.11 9.70 -7.55
CA GLU A 103 13.56 9.48 -7.60
C GLU A 103 13.97 8.10 -7.08
N THR A 104 13.32 7.60 -6.04
CA THR A 104 13.59 6.27 -5.50
C THR A 104 13.14 5.19 -6.48
N ILE A 105 11.97 5.34 -7.09
CA ILE A 105 11.48 4.44 -8.14
C ILE A 105 12.46 4.41 -9.32
N GLU A 106 12.84 5.57 -9.85
CA GLU A 106 13.74 5.69 -11.00
C GLU A 106 15.10 5.00 -10.79
N ARG A 107 15.63 5.05 -9.55
CA ARG A 107 16.88 4.36 -9.21
C ARG A 107 16.75 2.83 -9.14
N SER A 108 15.53 2.34 -8.90
CA SER A 108 15.26 0.91 -8.70
C SER A 108 14.72 0.23 -9.96
N LEU A 109 14.47 0.98 -11.05
CA LEU A 109 13.93 0.43 -12.30
C LEU A 109 14.98 -0.41 -13.03
N ALA A 110 14.57 -1.62 -13.44
CA ALA A 110 15.34 -2.44 -14.35
C ALA A 110 14.43 -3.06 -15.44
N PRO A 111 14.93 -3.22 -16.68
CA PRO A 111 14.17 -3.86 -17.75
C PRO A 111 13.74 -5.27 -17.37
N GLY A 112 12.49 -5.63 -17.68
CA GLY A 112 11.91 -6.95 -17.40
C GLY A 112 11.35 -7.13 -16.00
N ASP A 113 11.53 -6.18 -15.09
CA ASP A 113 10.94 -6.24 -13.76
C ASP A 113 9.42 -6.06 -13.79
N TRP A 114 8.76 -6.64 -12.78
CA TRP A 114 7.34 -6.39 -12.50
C TRP A 114 7.17 -5.43 -11.33
N TRP A 115 6.49 -4.31 -11.59
CA TRP A 115 6.14 -3.30 -10.60
C TRP A 115 4.68 -3.43 -10.19
N VAL A 116 4.42 -3.78 -8.94
CA VAL A 116 3.07 -3.89 -8.39
C VAL A 116 2.71 -2.61 -7.64
N LEU A 117 1.86 -1.80 -8.24
CA LEU A 117 1.39 -0.53 -7.70
C LEU A 117 0.07 -0.78 -6.97
N SER A 118 0.10 -0.76 -5.64
CA SER A 118 -1.05 -1.20 -4.84
C SER A 118 -1.37 -0.28 -3.69
N GLY A 119 -2.66 -0.15 -3.41
CA GLY A 119 -3.19 0.55 -2.24
C GLY A 119 -3.80 1.90 -2.55
N SER A 120 -4.41 2.50 -1.54
CA SER A 120 -4.97 3.85 -1.62
C SER A 120 -3.87 4.88 -1.46
N LEU A 121 -4.03 6.01 -2.14
CA LEU A 121 -3.12 7.16 -2.01
C LEU A 121 -3.33 7.85 -0.65
N PRO A 122 -2.25 8.36 -0.01
CA PRO A 122 -2.35 9.18 1.19
C PRO A 122 -2.96 10.56 0.86
N PRO A 123 -3.47 11.29 1.85
CA PRO A 123 -3.89 12.68 1.67
C PRO A 123 -2.79 13.52 1.04
N GLY A 124 -3.13 14.42 0.13
CA GLY A 124 -2.18 15.31 -0.55
C GLY A 124 -1.38 14.65 -1.68
N ALA A 125 -1.49 13.36 -1.90
CA ALA A 125 -0.85 12.72 -3.05
C ALA A 125 -1.51 13.18 -4.37
N PRO A 126 -0.71 13.46 -5.43
CA PRO A 126 -1.26 13.72 -6.76
C PRO A 126 -2.13 12.54 -7.23
N GLU A 127 -3.34 12.81 -7.70
CA GLU A 127 -4.28 11.77 -8.14
C GLU A 127 -3.72 10.95 -9.33
N ASP A 128 -2.81 11.52 -10.11
CA ASP A 128 -2.16 10.92 -11.27
C ASP A 128 -0.83 10.20 -10.95
N ILE A 129 -0.46 10.13 -9.68
CA ILE A 129 0.87 9.59 -9.30
C ILE A 129 1.09 8.17 -9.81
N TYR A 130 0.07 7.31 -9.81
CA TYR A 130 0.17 5.97 -10.36
C TYR A 130 0.36 5.99 -11.88
N ALA A 131 -0.32 6.86 -12.61
CA ALA A 131 -0.11 7.01 -14.05
C ALA A 131 1.35 7.41 -14.34
N ARG A 132 1.87 8.41 -13.63
CA ARG A 132 3.27 8.84 -13.77
C ARG A 132 4.27 7.74 -13.46
N ILE A 133 4.00 6.90 -12.46
CA ILE A 133 4.86 5.75 -12.14
C ILE A 133 4.80 4.71 -13.26
N ILE A 134 3.60 4.38 -13.77
CA ILE A 134 3.40 3.42 -14.85
C ILE A 134 4.20 3.84 -16.08
N GLU A 135 4.09 5.11 -16.48
CA GLU A 135 4.84 5.65 -17.61
C GLU A 135 6.37 5.49 -17.44
N ARG A 136 6.91 5.73 -16.24
CA ARG A 136 8.34 5.54 -15.95
C ARG A 136 8.76 4.08 -15.99
N VAL A 137 7.94 3.21 -15.40
CA VAL A 137 8.15 1.75 -15.40
C VAL A 137 8.21 1.22 -16.83
N GLN A 138 7.23 1.56 -17.66
CA GLN A 138 7.15 1.12 -19.05
C GLN A 138 8.28 1.71 -19.91
N ALA A 139 8.63 2.99 -19.71
CA ALA A 139 9.74 3.62 -20.40
C ALA A 139 11.10 2.95 -20.09
N ALA A 140 11.23 2.33 -18.92
CA ALA A 140 12.41 1.55 -18.54
C ALA A 140 12.39 0.09 -19.08
N GLY A 141 11.36 -0.31 -19.81
CA GLY A 141 11.21 -1.69 -20.32
C GLY A 141 10.75 -2.68 -19.24
N ALA A 142 10.13 -2.20 -18.17
CA ALA A 142 9.54 -3.00 -17.10
C ALA A 142 8.01 -3.05 -17.23
N TYR A 143 7.35 -3.92 -16.47
CA TYR A 143 5.91 -4.15 -16.50
C TYR A 143 5.22 -3.58 -15.27
N ALA A 144 4.04 -3.01 -15.43
CA ALA A 144 3.24 -2.42 -14.37
C ALA A 144 1.94 -3.18 -14.11
N LEU A 145 1.71 -3.58 -12.85
CA LEU A 145 0.43 -4.08 -12.36
C LEU A 145 -0.20 -3.03 -11.44
N LEU A 146 -1.47 -2.69 -11.68
CA LEU A 146 -2.21 -1.71 -10.88
C LEU A 146 -3.33 -2.38 -10.07
N ASP A 147 -3.29 -2.22 -8.71
CA ASP A 147 -4.31 -2.68 -7.75
C ASP A 147 -4.71 -1.55 -6.81
N THR A 148 -5.55 -0.66 -7.25
CA THR A 148 -6.06 0.48 -6.48
C THR A 148 -7.55 0.68 -6.74
N SER A 149 -8.14 1.76 -6.23
CA SER A 149 -9.57 2.04 -6.36
C SER A 149 -9.86 3.51 -6.62
N GLY A 150 -11.11 3.82 -7.00
CA GLY A 150 -11.61 5.18 -7.16
C GLY A 150 -10.82 5.99 -8.20
N ARG A 151 -10.59 7.28 -7.92
CA ARG A 151 -9.90 8.18 -8.85
C ARG A 151 -8.48 7.74 -9.20
N ALA A 152 -7.75 7.16 -8.24
CA ALA A 152 -6.40 6.67 -8.49
C ALA A 152 -6.40 5.50 -9.50
N LEU A 153 -7.43 4.64 -9.50
CA LEU A 153 -7.62 3.62 -10.51
C LEU A 153 -7.92 4.24 -11.87
N ALA A 154 -8.92 5.12 -11.95
CA ALA A 154 -9.31 5.77 -13.20
C ALA A 154 -8.12 6.51 -13.86
N ARG A 155 -7.37 7.31 -13.08
CA ARG A 155 -6.17 8.01 -13.57
C ARG A 155 -5.04 7.07 -13.94
N GLY A 156 -4.83 6.01 -13.15
CA GLY A 156 -3.78 5.02 -13.44
C GLY A 156 -4.03 4.23 -14.73
N LEU A 157 -5.31 3.98 -15.08
CA LEU A 157 -5.70 3.32 -16.33
C LEU A 157 -5.37 4.15 -17.59
N GLU A 158 -5.34 5.48 -17.49
CA GLU A 158 -4.96 6.35 -18.61
C GLU A 158 -3.53 6.04 -19.11
N ALA A 159 -2.63 5.61 -18.22
CA ALA A 159 -1.27 5.18 -18.56
C ALA A 159 -1.17 3.73 -19.09
N ARG A 160 -2.27 3.01 -19.22
CA ARG A 160 -2.34 1.65 -19.79
C ARG A 160 -1.39 0.66 -19.12
N PRO A 161 -1.55 0.35 -17.81
CA PRO A 161 -0.72 -0.66 -17.15
C PRO A 161 -0.86 -2.02 -17.84
N ASP A 162 0.18 -2.86 -17.75
CA ASP A 162 0.22 -4.19 -18.38
C ASP A 162 -0.81 -5.15 -17.75
N LEU A 163 -1.10 -4.96 -16.46
CA LEU A 163 -2.10 -5.74 -15.74
C LEU A 163 -2.87 -4.86 -14.75
N VAL A 164 -4.17 -5.12 -14.63
CA VAL A 164 -5.05 -4.46 -13.65
C VAL A 164 -5.79 -5.52 -12.86
N LYS A 165 -5.88 -5.33 -11.54
CA LYS A 165 -6.58 -6.26 -10.64
C LYS A 165 -7.71 -5.55 -9.87
N PRO A 166 -8.81 -5.17 -10.51
CA PRO A 166 -9.97 -4.63 -9.83
C PRO A 166 -10.79 -5.76 -9.17
N ASN A 167 -11.49 -5.45 -8.09
CA ASN A 167 -12.61 -6.27 -7.65
C ASN A 167 -13.87 -5.95 -8.50
N ALA A 168 -14.96 -6.73 -8.33
CA ALA A 168 -16.17 -6.55 -9.13
C ALA A 168 -16.80 -5.16 -8.98
N PHE A 169 -16.71 -4.54 -7.80
CA PHE A 169 -17.21 -3.19 -7.55
C PHE A 169 -16.35 -2.13 -8.22
N GLU A 170 -15.03 -2.25 -8.10
CA GLU A 170 -14.07 -1.35 -8.74
C GLU A 170 -14.15 -1.44 -10.27
N ALA A 171 -14.32 -2.64 -10.84
CA ALA A 171 -14.49 -2.84 -12.28
C ALA A 171 -15.77 -2.18 -12.85
N GLY A 172 -16.82 -2.03 -12.03
CA GLY A 172 -18.04 -1.34 -12.42
C GLY A 172 -17.97 0.18 -12.35
N GLN A 173 -16.87 0.75 -11.86
CA GLN A 173 -16.66 2.19 -11.70
C GLN A 173 -15.76 2.82 -12.78
N VAL A 174 -15.16 2.03 -13.65
CA VAL A 174 -14.21 2.45 -14.69
C VAL A 174 -14.64 2.03 -16.08
#